data_5686bf421391cf089cc89362624b9484
#
_entry.id   5686bf421391cf089cc89362624b9484
#
_cell.length_a   1.000
_cell.length_b   1.000
_cell.length_c   1.000
_cell.angle_alpha   90.00
_cell.angle_beta   90.00
_cell.angle_gamma   90.00
#
_symmetry.space_group_name_H-M   'P 1'
#
loop_
_entity.id
_entity.type
_entity.pdbx_description
1 polymer ?
#
loop_
_entity_poly.entity_id
_entity_poly.type
_entity_poly.pdbx_seq_one_letter_code
_entity_poly.pdbx_strand_id
1 'polypeptide(L)'
;DLTTENALRLLEIGNAPGIPVAAGARKPLLGPEPAFSADIHGEDGQGGTFLPPAVQQPSEESAAEQIIRLAHERPGELSLVAVGPLTNLAVALMADPSIASAYKQVVIMGGAFQVPGNVTATGEANIWHDPEAAQIVFEAGWPLTIVGLDVTEQARVTETMLNELRDLGSPSGVHLQRISDGYLNIYAGRYGTSERQCPMHDALALGIAADPSLVQQAPYAKVDVELTGTLTRGSTIADLRSWASPNLANANVVLEADGERFVREWLATMRGLTA
;
A
#
# COMPACT_ATOMS: atom_id res chain seq x y z
N ASP A 1 -7.46 -16.25 8.24
CA ASP A 1 -6.67 -15.69 7.14
C ASP A 1 -5.42 -15.01 7.67
N LEU A 2 -4.25 -15.34 7.10
CA LEU A 2 -2.94 -14.94 7.64
C LEU A 2 -2.79 -13.40 7.70
N THR A 3 -3.24 -12.68 6.68
CA THR A 3 -3.14 -11.21 6.62
C THR A 3 -3.98 -10.55 7.70
N THR A 4 -5.21 -11.03 7.91
CA THR A 4 -6.12 -10.54 8.97
C THR A 4 -5.51 -10.79 10.36
N GLU A 5 -5.00 -12.00 10.59
CA GLU A 5 -4.34 -12.38 11.84
C GLU A 5 -3.09 -11.51 12.10
N ASN A 6 -2.26 -11.26 11.06
CA ASN A 6 -1.09 -10.43 11.19
C ASN A 6 -1.43 -8.96 11.47
N ALA A 7 -2.48 -8.42 10.86
CA ALA A 7 -2.96 -7.08 11.18
C ALA A 7 -3.34 -6.94 12.67
N LEU A 8 -4.07 -7.91 13.21
CA LEU A 8 -4.44 -7.94 14.63
C LEU A 8 -3.20 -8.03 15.55
N ARG A 9 -2.24 -8.90 15.21
CA ARG A 9 -0.96 -9.02 15.95
C ARG A 9 -0.17 -7.72 15.97
N LEU A 10 -0.10 -7.02 14.82
CA LEU A 10 0.61 -5.75 14.70
C LEU A 10 -0.08 -4.64 15.51
N LEU A 11 -1.41 -4.61 15.55
CA LEU A 11 -2.15 -3.66 16.41
C LEU A 11 -1.85 -3.90 17.90
N GLU A 12 -1.73 -5.15 18.32
CA GLU A 12 -1.35 -5.48 19.71
C GLU A 12 0.08 -5.04 20.04
N ILE A 13 1.06 -5.32 19.14
CA ILE A 13 2.46 -4.86 19.31
C ILE A 13 2.54 -3.34 19.32
N GLY A 14 1.74 -2.67 18.48
CA GLY A 14 1.64 -1.22 18.40
C GLY A 14 0.88 -0.58 19.55
N ASN A 15 0.41 -1.37 20.55
CA ASN A 15 -0.43 -0.91 21.66
C ASN A 15 -1.67 -0.12 21.18
N ALA A 16 -2.28 -0.58 20.08
CA ALA A 16 -3.47 0.02 19.47
C ALA A 16 -4.66 -0.96 19.46
N PRO A 17 -5.04 -1.56 20.60
CA PRO A 17 -6.15 -2.49 20.65
C PRO A 17 -7.48 -1.77 20.37
N GLY A 18 -8.46 -2.52 19.87
CA GLY A 18 -9.81 -2.00 19.63
C GLY A 18 -10.00 -1.35 18.25
N ILE A 19 -8.96 -1.25 17.42
CA ILE A 19 -9.13 -0.90 16.00
C ILE A 19 -9.72 -2.12 15.29
N PRO A 20 -10.92 -2.01 14.67
CA PRO A 20 -11.57 -3.15 14.03
C PRO A 20 -10.80 -3.59 12.77
N VAL A 21 -10.62 -4.88 12.63
CA VAL A 21 -9.98 -5.51 11.46
C VAL A 21 -10.99 -6.46 10.82
N ALA A 22 -11.39 -6.18 9.60
CA ALA A 22 -12.29 -7.03 8.82
C ALA A 22 -11.53 -7.91 7.82
N ALA A 23 -11.99 -9.14 7.66
CA ALA A 23 -11.38 -10.05 6.67
C ALA A 23 -11.73 -9.62 5.24
N GLY A 24 -10.72 -9.59 4.37
CA GLY A 24 -10.86 -9.23 2.96
C GLY A 24 -11.12 -10.42 2.03
N ALA A 25 -11.26 -10.12 0.74
CA ALA A 25 -11.36 -11.10 -0.33
C ALA A 25 -10.10 -11.96 -0.39
N ARG A 26 -10.29 -13.28 -0.58
CA ARG A 26 -9.17 -14.23 -0.63
C ARG A 26 -8.56 -14.38 -2.02
N LYS A 27 -9.23 -13.90 -3.05
CA LYS A 27 -8.82 -14.05 -4.44
C LYS A 27 -9.21 -12.83 -5.25
N PRO A 28 -8.55 -12.58 -6.39
CA PRO A 28 -8.88 -11.49 -7.29
C PRO A 28 -10.30 -11.68 -7.88
N LEU A 29 -10.81 -10.62 -8.51
CA LEU A 29 -12.12 -10.66 -9.20
C LEU A 29 -12.12 -11.73 -10.30
N LEU A 30 -11.02 -11.84 -11.04
CA LEU A 30 -10.84 -12.86 -12.06
C LEU A 30 -9.60 -13.71 -11.79
N GLY A 31 -9.74 -15.02 -11.93
CA GLY A 31 -8.63 -15.95 -11.78
C GLY A 31 -8.61 -16.72 -10.46
N PRO A 32 -7.58 -17.56 -10.27
CA PRO A 32 -7.42 -18.34 -9.05
C PRO A 32 -6.91 -17.50 -7.88
N GLU A 33 -7.01 -18.05 -6.69
CA GLU A 33 -6.30 -17.52 -5.51
C GLU A 33 -4.79 -17.47 -5.81
N PRO A 34 -4.13 -16.30 -5.61
CA PRO A 34 -2.71 -16.18 -5.89
C PRO A 34 -1.88 -17.05 -4.96
N ALA A 35 -0.73 -17.51 -5.44
CA ALA A 35 0.24 -18.17 -4.59
C ALA A 35 0.78 -17.17 -3.55
N PHE A 36 0.96 -17.63 -2.32
CA PHE A 36 1.54 -16.82 -1.26
C PHE A 36 3.04 -16.59 -1.52
N SER A 37 3.49 -15.34 -1.44
CA SER A 37 4.89 -14.95 -1.70
C SER A 37 5.76 -15.15 -0.44
N ALA A 38 5.90 -16.40 0.00
CA ALA A 38 6.70 -16.75 1.18
C ALA A 38 8.20 -16.42 1.03
N ASP A 39 8.70 -16.38 -0.19
CA ASP A 39 10.07 -15.98 -0.54
C ASP A 39 10.36 -14.50 -0.24
N ILE A 40 9.32 -13.66 -0.19
CA ILE A 40 9.43 -12.23 0.13
C ILE A 40 9.03 -11.94 1.58
N HIS A 41 7.90 -12.51 2.01
CA HIS A 41 7.28 -12.16 3.29
C HIS A 41 7.49 -13.19 4.40
N GLY A 42 8.23 -14.28 4.15
CA GLY A 42 8.33 -15.40 5.07
C GLY A 42 7.06 -16.26 5.11
N GLU A 43 7.13 -17.47 5.66
CA GLU A 43 5.99 -18.39 5.72
C GLU A 43 4.85 -17.88 6.61
N ASP A 44 5.15 -17.03 7.57
CA ASP A 44 4.19 -16.39 8.49
C ASP A 44 3.69 -15.02 7.98
N GLY A 45 4.15 -14.56 6.81
CA GLY A 45 3.84 -13.23 6.27
C GLY A 45 4.50 -12.07 7.05
N GLN A 46 5.40 -12.37 7.97
CA GLN A 46 6.12 -11.41 8.81
C GLN A 46 7.61 -11.76 8.95
N GLY A 47 8.24 -12.18 7.85
CA GLY A 47 9.69 -12.44 7.82
C GLY A 47 10.15 -13.62 8.69
N GLY A 48 9.26 -14.56 9.06
CA GLY A 48 9.59 -15.69 9.91
C GLY A 48 9.70 -15.36 11.40
N THR A 49 9.00 -14.32 11.86
CA THR A 49 9.01 -13.91 13.28
C THR A 49 8.09 -14.74 14.17
N PHE A 50 7.11 -15.41 13.58
CA PHE A 50 6.17 -16.34 14.23
C PHE A 50 5.56 -15.78 15.52
N LEU A 51 4.94 -14.61 15.43
CA LEU A 51 4.22 -14.00 16.56
C LEU A 51 3.12 -14.92 17.11
N PRO A 52 2.82 -14.84 18.42
CA PRO A 52 1.67 -15.56 18.99
C PRO A 52 0.36 -15.11 18.35
N PRO A 53 -0.70 -15.95 18.40
CA PRO A 53 -2.03 -15.54 17.94
C PRO A 53 -2.50 -14.28 18.66
N ALA A 54 -3.20 -13.39 17.93
CA ALA A 54 -3.79 -12.20 18.51
C ALA A 54 -4.92 -12.56 19.48
N VAL A 55 -5.11 -11.74 20.50
CA VAL A 55 -6.24 -11.87 21.46
C VAL A 55 -7.51 -11.29 20.85
N GLN A 56 -7.38 -10.13 20.18
CA GLN A 56 -8.50 -9.51 19.48
C GLN A 56 -8.95 -10.38 18.31
N GLN A 57 -10.27 -10.53 18.15
CA GLN A 57 -10.86 -11.27 17.04
C GLN A 57 -11.18 -10.32 15.88
N PRO A 58 -11.16 -10.81 14.63
CA PRO A 58 -11.59 -10.01 13.49
C PRO A 58 -13.08 -9.63 13.60
N SER A 59 -13.46 -8.56 12.92
CA SER A 59 -14.85 -8.14 12.79
C SER A 59 -15.69 -9.23 12.10
N GLU A 60 -16.98 -9.30 12.43
CA GLU A 60 -17.91 -10.23 11.75
C GLU A 60 -18.22 -9.77 10.31
N GLU A 61 -18.17 -8.45 10.05
CA GLU A 61 -18.34 -7.87 8.72
C GLU A 61 -17.12 -8.15 7.84
N SER A 62 -17.32 -8.24 6.52
CA SER A 62 -16.25 -8.29 5.54
C SER A 62 -15.59 -6.92 5.35
N ALA A 63 -14.38 -6.89 4.79
CA ALA A 63 -13.70 -5.62 4.49
C ALA A 63 -14.51 -4.71 3.56
N ALA A 64 -15.22 -5.27 2.58
CA ALA A 64 -16.07 -4.49 1.69
C ALA A 64 -17.29 -3.87 2.43
N GLU A 65 -17.93 -4.62 3.32
CA GLU A 65 -19.02 -4.10 4.16
C GLU A 65 -18.50 -3.02 5.11
N GLN A 66 -17.33 -3.19 5.72
CA GLN A 66 -16.71 -2.19 6.58
C GLN A 66 -16.41 -0.88 5.81
N ILE A 67 -15.87 -0.99 4.59
CA ILE A 67 -15.60 0.17 3.71
C ILE A 67 -16.91 0.92 3.42
N ILE A 68 -17.98 0.22 3.06
CA ILE A 68 -19.28 0.84 2.75
C ILE A 68 -19.86 1.50 4.01
N ARG A 69 -19.90 0.79 5.13
CA ARG A 69 -20.44 1.32 6.40
C ARG A 69 -19.72 2.58 6.82
N LEU A 70 -18.40 2.56 6.85
CA LEU A 70 -17.58 3.72 7.27
C LEU A 70 -17.77 4.92 6.33
N ALA A 71 -17.93 4.70 5.03
CA ALA A 71 -18.24 5.75 4.06
C ALA A 71 -19.54 6.48 4.41
N HIS A 72 -20.59 5.73 4.79
CA HIS A 72 -21.89 6.30 5.14
C HIS A 72 -21.96 6.88 6.56
N GLU A 73 -21.24 6.32 7.50
CA GLU A 73 -21.20 6.82 8.88
C GLU A 73 -20.43 8.13 9.01
N ARG A 74 -19.39 8.33 8.15
CA ARG A 74 -18.48 9.46 8.24
C ARG A 74 -18.17 10.09 6.88
N PRO A 75 -19.23 10.59 6.16
CA PRO A 75 -19.08 11.10 4.80
C PRO A 75 -18.17 12.34 4.77
N GLY A 76 -17.18 12.32 3.90
CA GLY A 76 -16.22 13.41 3.70
C GLY A 76 -15.14 13.54 4.79
N GLU A 77 -15.17 12.71 5.83
CA GLU A 77 -14.19 12.80 6.92
C GLU A 77 -12.99 11.86 6.74
N LEU A 78 -13.24 10.65 6.21
CA LEU A 78 -12.24 9.60 6.15
C LEU A 78 -11.39 9.68 4.90
N SER A 79 -10.09 9.47 5.08
CA SER A 79 -9.16 9.13 4.00
C SER A 79 -9.04 7.62 3.90
N LEU A 80 -9.17 7.07 2.70
CA LEU A 80 -8.98 5.65 2.44
C LEU A 80 -7.57 5.45 1.85
N VAL A 81 -6.78 4.58 2.46
CA VAL A 81 -5.43 4.25 1.97
C VAL A 81 -5.38 2.75 1.65
N ALA A 82 -5.14 2.43 0.38
CA ALA A 82 -5.04 1.05 -0.08
C ALA A 82 -3.58 0.72 -0.40
N VAL A 83 -3.05 -0.30 0.28
CA VAL A 83 -1.64 -0.71 0.18
C VAL A 83 -1.49 -2.19 -0.22
N GLY A 84 -2.51 -2.75 -0.83
CA GLY A 84 -2.55 -4.11 -1.37
C GLY A 84 -3.41 -4.18 -2.62
N PRO A 85 -3.66 -5.38 -3.18
CA PRO A 85 -4.56 -5.56 -4.32
C PRO A 85 -5.94 -4.96 -4.06
N LEU A 86 -6.52 -4.29 -5.05
CA LEU A 86 -7.69 -3.42 -4.89
C LEU A 86 -9.03 -4.16 -4.86
N THR A 87 -9.03 -5.47 -4.74
CA THR A 87 -10.21 -6.34 -4.78
C THR A 87 -11.31 -5.89 -3.82
N ASN A 88 -10.95 -5.58 -2.55
CA ASN A 88 -11.95 -5.16 -1.55
C ASN A 88 -12.61 -3.83 -1.91
N LEU A 89 -11.85 -2.89 -2.48
CA LEU A 89 -12.38 -1.60 -2.92
C LEU A 89 -13.33 -1.77 -4.11
N ALA A 90 -12.92 -2.60 -5.08
CA ALA A 90 -13.76 -2.90 -6.23
C ALA A 90 -15.07 -3.62 -5.83
N VAL A 91 -15.00 -4.58 -4.91
CA VAL A 91 -16.21 -5.25 -4.38
C VAL A 91 -17.13 -4.26 -3.67
N ALA A 92 -16.57 -3.36 -2.84
CA ALA A 92 -17.34 -2.32 -2.17
C ALA A 92 -18.02 -1.37 -3.18
N LEU A 93 -17.28 -0.91 -4.21
CA LEU A 93 -17.82 -0.05 -5.28
C LEU A 93 -18.90 -0.74 -6.13
N MET A 94 -18.73 -2.02 -6.44
CA MET A 94 -19.75 -2.78 -7.18
C MET A 94 -21.02 -2.98 -6.34
N ALA A 95 -20.88 -3.13 -5.03
CA ALA A 95 -22.02 -3.26 -4.11
C ALA A 95 -22.70 -1.91 -3.86
N ASP A 96 -21.93 -0.84 -3.73
CA ASP A 96 -22.43 0.52 -3.50
C ASP A 96 -21.53 1.58 -4.18
N PRO A 97 -21.85 1.98 -5.42
CA PRO A 97 -21.08 3.00 -6.13
C PRO A 97 -21.09 4.39 -5.46
N SER A 98 -22.05 4.67 -4.57
CA SER A 98 -22.17 5.99 -3.92
C SER A 98 -21.01 6.31 -2.98
N ILE A 99 -20.29 5.28 -2.50
CA ILE A 99 -19.11 5.46 -1.63
C ILE A 99 -18.00 6.28 -2.29
N ALA A 100 -17.96 6.33 -3.62
CA ALA A 100 -16.97 7.11 -4.35
C ALA A 100 -17.02 8.62 -4.01
N SER A 101 -18.18 9.15 -3.63
CA SER A 101 -18.36 10.54 -3.21
C SER A 101 -18.27 10.75 -1.70
N ALA A 102 -18.15 9.67 -0.92
CA ALA A 102 -18.19 9.73 0.53
C ALA A 102 -16.81 9.78 1.21
N TYR A 103 -15.76 9.42 0.51
CA TYR A 103 -14.40 9.54 1.06
C TYR A 103 -13.79 10.92 0.76
N LYS A 104 -13.08 11.50 1.75
CA LYS A 104 -12.33 12.74 1.62
C LYS A 104 -11.26 12.64 0.53
N GLN A 105 -10.56 11.53 0.49
CA GLN A 105 -9.55 11.16 -0.50
C GLN A 105 -9.34 9.66 -0.51
N VAL A 106 -8.84 9.15 -1.63
CA VAL A 106 -8.38 7.77 -1.78
C VAL A 106 -6.94 7.81 -2.24
N VAL A 107 -6.04 7.21 -1.47
CA VAL A 107 -4.61 7.09 -1.81
C VAL A 107 -4.28 5.62 -1.99
N ILE A 108 -3.68 5.29 -3.12
CA ILE A 108 -3.32 3.91 -3.47
C ILE A 108 -1.81 3.80 -3.58
N MET A 109 -1.19 2.85 -2.87
CA MET A 109 0.11 2.36 -3.23
C MET A 109 -0.05 1.35 -4.37
N GLY A 110 0.50 1.67 -5.54
CA GLY A 110 0.44 0.76 -6.69
C GLY A 110 0.83 1.43 -8.00
N GLY A 111 1.15 0.58 -8.97
CA GLY A 111 1.49 1.00 -10.31
C GLY A 111 2.96 1.40 -10.50
N ALA A 112 3.33 1.47 -11.78
CA ALA A 112 4.63 1.92 -12.27
C ALA A 112 4.40 2.65 -13.59
N PHE A 113 4.75 3.93 -13.68
CA PHE A 113 4.41 4.79 -14.81
C PHE A 113 5.60 5.13 -15.69
N GLN A 114 6.72 5.51 -15.07
CA GLN A 114 7.97 5.89 -15.76
C GLN A 114 9.13 4.97 -15.39
N VAL A 115 8.88 3.97 -14.56
CA VAL A 115 9.86 3.01 -14.06
C VAL A 115 9.42 1.58 -14.36
N PRO A 116 10.32 0.60 -14.33
CA PRO A 116 9.93 -0.81 -14.44
C PRO A 116 8.99 -1.27 -13.31
N GLY A 117 8.23 -2.32 -13.57
CA GLY A 117 7.49 -3.03 -12.54
C GLY A 117 8.39 -3.84 -11.60
N ASN A 118 7.82 -4.39 -10.54
CA ASN A 118 8.52 -5.22 -9.55
C ASN A 118 8.12 -6.71 -9.57
N VAL A 119 6.99 -7.06 -10.21
CA VAL A 119 6.54 -8.45 -10.43
C VAL A 119 6.76 -8.87 -11.87
N THR A 120 6.43 -8.01 -12.83
CA THR A 120 6.78 -8.18 -14.23
C THR A 120 7.61 -7.00 -14.71
N ALA A 121 8.07 -7.02 -15.97
CA ALA A 121 8.82 -5.90 -16.53
C ALA A 121 8.07 -4.55 -16.46
N THR A 122 6.74 -4.58 -16.42
CA THR A 122 5.89 -3.39 -16.48
C THR A 122 4.79 -3.37 -15.40
N GLY A 123 4.55 -4.48 -14.70
CA GLY A 123 3.50 -4.63 -13.69
C GLY A 123 4.03 -4.47 -12.27
N GLU A 124 3.40 -3.57 -11.50
CA GLU A 124 3.57 -3.46 -10.06
C GLU A 124 2.66 -4.47 -9.35
N ALA A 125 3.09 -5.00 -8.22
CA ALA A 125 2.48 -6.14 -7.53
C ALA A 125 1.00 -5.94 -7.21
N ASN A 126 0.61 -4.84 -6.59
CA ASN A 126 -0.78 -4.62 -6.15
C ASN A 126 -1.74 -4.55 -7.33
N ILE A 127 -1.33 -3.87 -8.41
CA ILE A 127 -2.14 -3.76 -9.63
C ILE A 127 -2.13 -5.08 -10.40
N TRP A 128 -0.97 -5.74 -10.49
CA TRP A 128 -0.84 -6.99 -11.26
C TRP A 128 -1.65 -8.14 -10.65
N HIS A 129 -1.81 -8.20 -9.32
CA HIS A 129 -2.57 -9.25 -8.65
C HIS A 129 -4.08 -9.18 -8.89
N ASP A 130 -4.65 -7.99 -9.14
CA ASP A 130 -6.06 -7.83 -9.53
C ASP A 130 -6.24 -6.61 -10.45
N PRO A 131 -5.82 -6.70 -11.72
CA PRO A 131 -5.89 -5.57 -12.63
C PRO A 131 -7.33 -5.16 -12.96
N GLU A 132 -8.30 -6.09 -12.95
CA GLU A 132 -9.71 -5.77 -13.12
C GLU A 132 -10.24 -4.93 -11.95
N ALA A 133 -9.90 -5.27 -10.73
CA ALA A 133 -10.25 -4.46 -9.56
C ALA A 133 -9.61 -3.08 -9.64
N ALA A 134 -8.34 -2.99 -10.05
CA ALA A 134 -7.65 -1.73 -10.21
C ALA A 134 -8.34 -0.82 -11.25
N GLN A 135 -8.74 -1.36 -12.40
CA GLN A 135 -9.48 -0.60 -13.43
C GLN A 135 -10.82 -0.06 -12.89
N ILE A 136 -11.61 -0.89 -12.19
CA ILE A 136 -12.87 -0.46 -11.55
C ILE A 136 -12.62 0.69 -10.56
N VAL A 137 -11.59 0.56 -9.75
CA VAL A 137 -11.24 1.56 -8.74
C VAL A 137 -10.78 2.87 -9.38
N PHE A 138 -9.99 2.82 -10.47
CA PHE A 138 -9.52 4.01 -11.17
C PHE A 138 -10.66 4.76 -11.89
N GLU A 139 -11.71 4.07 -12.30
CA GLU A 139 -12.88 4.64 -12.99
C GLU A 139 -13.99 5.13 -12.04
N ALA A 140 -13.86 4.93 -10.74
CA ALA A 140 -14.92 5.20 -9.77
C ALA A 140 -15.25 6.69 -9.57
N GLY A 141 -14.40 7.61 -10.00
CA GLY A 141 -14.65 9.05 -9.94
C GLY A 141 -14.45 9.70 -8.56
N TRP A 142 -13.77 9.04 -7.66
CA TRP A 142 -13.38 9.59 -6.35
C TRP A 142 -12.07 10.41 -6.42
N PRO A 143 -11.73 11.21 -5.37
CA PRO A 143 -10.49 11.97 -5.32
C PRO A 143 -9.27 11.04 -5.17
N LEU A 144 -8.79 10.51 -6.30
CA LEU A 144 -7.78 9.47 -6.37
C LEU A 144 -6.36 10.04 -6.48
N THR A 145 -5.46 9.54 -5.66
CA THR A 145 -4.01 9.76 -5.76
C THR A 145 -3.31 8.40 -5.82
N ILE A 146 -2.47 8.19 -6.82
CA ILE A 146 -1.73 6.95 -7.04
C ILE A 146 -0.25 7.20 -6.76
N VAL A 147 0.30 6.43 -5.82
CA VAL A 147 1.70 6.49 -5.35
C VAL A 147 2.40 5.24 -5.87
N GLY A 148 3.01 5.35 -7.05
CA GLY A 148 3.65 4.26 -7.76
C GLY A 148 5.09 4.01 -7.34
N LEU A 149 5.71 2.98 -7.96
CA LEU A 149 7.12 2.66 -7.79
C LEU A 149 8.02 3.82 -8.16
N ASP A 150 7.53 4.77 -8.98
CA ASP A 150 8.22 5.99 -9.40
C ASP A 150 8.80 6.77 -8.23
N VAL A 151 8.11 6.80 -7.10
CA VAL A 151 8.50 7.52 -5.88
C VAL A 151 8.78 6.59 -4.70
N THR A 152 8.09 5.46 -4.59
CA THR A 152 8.24 4.60 -3.42
C THR A 152 9.57 3.89 -3.36
N GLU A 153 10.19 3.60 -4.51
CA GLU A 153 11.55 3.06 -4.60
C GLU A 153 12.63 4.02 -4.10
N GLN A 154 12.32 5.31 -3.92
CA GLN A 154 13.24 6.34 -3.47
C GLN A 154 13.15 6.58 -1.95
N ALA A 155 12.02 6.28 -1.32
CA ALA A 155 11.83 6.39 0.14
C ALA A 155 12.37 5.13 0.82
N ARG A 156 13.62 5.16 1.28
CA ARG A 156 14.32 3.95 1.77
C ARG A 156 14.68 4.05 3.25
N VAL A 157 14.37 2.98 3.98
CA VAL A 157 14.89 2.79 5.33
C VAL A 157 16.16 1.94 5.27
N THR A 158 17.16 2.31 6.08
CA THR A 158 18.43 1.58 6.16
C THR A 158 18.45 0.63 7.34
N GLU A 159 19.33 -0.37 7.27
CA GLU A 159 19.58 -1.28 8.39
C GLU A 159 19.98 -0.52 9.67
N THR A 160 20.82 0.52 9.53
CA THR A 160 21.21 1.37 10.66
C THR A 160 20.01 2.01 11.34
N MET A 161 19.06 2.59 10.59
CA MET A 161 17.84 3.18 11.14
C MET A 161 16.97 2.16 11.87
N LEU A 162 16.83 0.95 11.32
CA LEU A 162 16.06 -0.12 11.95
C LEU A 162 16.74 -0.64 13.22
N ASN A 163 18.06 -0.73 13.23
CA ASN A 163 18.82 -1.10 14.42
C ASN A 163 18.68 -0.05 15.52
N GLU A 164 18.69 1.24 15.18
CA GLU A 164 18.42 2.30 16.16
C GLU A 164 17.04 2.15 16.82
N LEU A 165 15.99 1.84 16.03
CA LEU A 165 14.65 1.61 16.59
C LEU A 165 14.59 0.36 17.47
N ARG A 166 15.25 -0.73 17.08
CA ARG A 166 15.40 -1.95 17.92
C ARG A 166 16.06 -1.63 19.26
N ASP A 167 17.12 -0.84 19.23
CA ASP A 167 17.96 -0.55 20.41
C ASP A 167 17.27 0.36 21.43
N LEU A 168 16.15 1.04 21.04
CA LEU A 168 15.24 1.71 21.95
C LEU A 168 14.44 0.72 22.83
N GLY A 169 14.37 -0.57 22.44
CA GLY A 169 13.83 -1.65 23.25
C GLY A 169 12.31 -1.78 23.26
N SER A 170 11.58 -0.97 22.48
CA SER A 170 10.13 -1.14 22.37
C SER A 170 9.75 -2.41 21.61
N PRO A 171 8.62 -3.07 21.90
CA PRO A 171 8.13 -4.20 21.14
C PRO A 171 8.01 -3.92 19.63
N SER A 172 7.48 -2.76 19.26
CA SER A 172 7.31 -2.33 17.87
C SER A 172 8.65 -2.15 17.16
N GLY A 173 9.64 -1.49 17.77
CA GLY A 173 10.96 -1.27 17.18
C GLY A 173 11.72 -2.59 16.98
N VAL A 174 11.69 -3.46 18.00
CA VAL A 174 12.29 -4.80 17.92
C VAL A 174 11.64 -5.63 16.82
N HIS A 175 10.31 -5.64 16.74
CA HIS A 175 9.59 -6.40 15.74
C HIS A 175 9.85 -5.86 14.33
N LEU A 176 9.79 -4.54 14.14
CA LEU A 176 10.03 -3.88 12.86
C LEU A 176 11.40 -4.24 12.27
N GLN A 177 12.46 -4.22 13.07
CA GLN A 177 13.78 -4.62 12.61
C GLN A 177 13.79 -6.10 12.19
N ARG A 178 13.16 -6.99 12.95
CA ARG A 178 13.12 -8.43 12.66
C ARG A 178 12.38 -8.76 11.37
N ILE A 179 11.19 -8.18 11.15
CA ILE A 179 10.42 -8.41 9.92
C ILE A 179 11.11 -7.85 8.69
N SER A 180 11.91 -6.79 8.86
CA SER A 180 12.61 -6.12 7.75
C SER A 180 13.88 -6.84 7.30
N ASP A 181 14.45 -7.75 8.09
CA ASP A 181 15.77 -8.34 7.79
C ASP A 181 15.77 -9.15 6.48
N GLY A 182 14.76 -9.99 6.25
CA GLY A 182 14.58 -10.70 4.98
C GLY A 182 14.44 -9.77 3.79
N TYR A 183 13.64 -8.71 3.95
CA TYR A 183 13.38 -7.71 2.92
C TYR A 183 14.65 -6.89 2.60
N LEU A 184 15.42 -6.50 3.61
CA LEU A 184 16.72 -5.86 3.45
C LEU A 184 17.68 -6.73 2.62
N ASN A 185 17.71 -8.06 2.82
CA ASN A 185 18.55 -8.98 2.06
C ASN A 185 18.15 -9.04 0.58
N ILE A 186 16.84 -9.08 0.28
CA ILE A 186 16.32 -9.05 -1.10
C ILE A 186 16.78 -7.79 -1.82
N TYR A 187 16.61 -6.63 -1.19
CA TYR A 187 16.96 -5.34 -1.80
C TYR A 187 18.45 -5.05 -1.83
N ALA A 188 19.25 -5.59 -0.91
CA ALA A 188 20.71 -5.50 -0.98
C ALA A 188 21.25 -6.05 -2.31
N GLY A 189 20.69 -7.16 -2.80
CA GLY A 189 21.03 -7.71 -4.12
C GLY A 189 20.60 -6.83 -5.30
N ARG A 190 19.53 -6.04 -5.15
CA ARG A 190 19.00 -5.17 -6.21
C ARG A 190 19.75 -3.85 -6.33
N TYR A 191 20.09 -3.23 -5.22
CA TYR A 191 20.68 -1.88 -5.22
C TYR A 191 22.21 -1.86 -5.27
N GLY A 192 22.88 -2.94 -4.86
CA GLY A 192 24.34 -3.01 -4.85
C GLY A 192 25.01 -1.97 -3.94
N THR A 193 24.30 -1.49 -2.91
CA THR A 193 24.77 -0.49 -1.96
C THR A 193 25.62 -1.13 -0.86
N SER A 194 26.54 -0.38 -0.24
CA SER A 194 27.38 -0.85 0.86
C SER A 194 26.59 -1.09 2.15
N GLU A 195 25.49 -0.39 2.35
CA GLU A 195 24.55 -0.58 3.46
C GLU A 195 23.26 -1.21 2.94
N ARG A 196 22.74 -2.20 3.68
CA ARG A 196 21.42 -2.79 3.36
C ARG A 196 20.32 -1.77 3.56
N GLN A 197 19.42 -1.65 2.59
CA GLN A 197 18.29 -0.73 2.61
C GLN A 197 17.13 -1.32 1.82
N CYS A 198 15.90 -0.94 2.17
CA CYS A 198 14.71 -1.34 1.44
C CYS A 198 13.72 -0.18 1.30
N PRO A 199 12.89 -0.19 0.26
CA PRO A 199 11.88 0.85 0.05
C PRO A 199 10.73 0.72 1.06
N MET A 200 10.12 1.85 1.36
CA MET A 200 8.98 2.00 2.26
C MET A 200 7.71 2.29 1.45
N HIS A 201 7.34 1.36 0.58
CA HIS A 201 6.24 1.54 -0.39
C HIS A 201 4.95 2.02 0.28
N ASP A 202 4.39 1.20 1.14
CA ASP A 202 3.08 1.42 1.78
C ASP A 202 3.13 2.59 2.78
N ALA A 203 4.23 2.67 3.51
CA ALA A 203 4.41 3.73 4.49
C ALA A 203 4.49 5.12 3.84
N LEU A 204 5.12 5.26 2.65
CA LEU A 204 5.12 6.53 1.91
C LEU A 204 3.72 6.90 1.44
N ALA A 205 2.93 5.96 0.93
CA ALA A 205 1.55 6.22 0.52
C ALA A 205 0.69 6.71 1.70
N LEU A 206 0.84 6.08 2.87
CA LEU A 206 0.21 6.55 4.12
C LEU A 206 0.71 7.95 4.51
N GLY A 207 2.02 8.19 4.40
CA GLY A 207 2.63 9.51 4.67
C GLY A 207 2.06 10.60 3.79
N ILE A 208 1.92 10.35 2.49
CA ILE A 208 1.30 11.29 1.52
C ILE A 208 -0.17 11.54 1.85
N ALA A 209 -0.92 10.52 2.27
CA ALA A 209 -2.32 10.69 2.70
C ALA A 209 -2.43 11.58 3.94
N ALA A 210 -1.47 11.50 4.87
CA ALA A 210 -1.42 12.28 6.11
C ALA A 210 -0.85 13.70 5.88
N ASP A 211 0.19 13.83 5.07
CA ASP A 211 0.82 15.09 4.68
C ASP A 211 1.01 15.19 3.15
N PRO A 212 0.04 15.74 2.42
CA PRO A 212 0.15 15.93 0.98
C PRO A 212 1.30 16.85 0.54
N SER A 213 1.90 17.61 1.44
CA SER A 213 3.07 18.47 1.12
C SER A 213 4.35 17.69 0.83
N LEU A 214 4.35 16.38 1.06
CA LEU A 214 5.41 15.48 0.61
C LEU A 214 5.44 15.34 -0.92
N VAL A 215 4.32 15.59 -1.60
CA VAL A 215 4.21 15.50 -3.05
C VAL A 215 4.82 16.75 -3.70
N GLN A 216 5.77 16.55 -4.59
CA GLN A 216 6.42 17.61 -5.35
C GLN A 216 5.86 17.74 -6.77
N GLN A 217 5.50 16.59 -7.39
CA GLN A 217 4.85 16.57 -8.69
C GLN A 217 3.80 15.46 -8.77
N ALA A 218 2.55 15.83 -9.08
CA ALA A 218 1.46 14.88 -9.30
C ALA A 218 0.48 15.42 -10.38
N PRO A 219 0.75 15.19 -11.67
CA PRO A 219 -0.19 15.54 -12.72
C PRO A 219 -1.51 14.79 -12.55
N TYR A 220 -2.63 15.50 -12.78
CA TYR A 220 -3.94 14.87 -12.91
C TYR A 220 -4.09 14.33 -14.32
N ALA A 221 -4.14 13.02 -14.46
CA ALA A 221 -4.04 12.33 -15.75
C ALA A 221 -5.10 11.24 -15.89
N LYS A 222 -5.37 10.82 -17.13
CA LYS A 222 -6.11 9.57 -17.38
C LYS A 222 -5.16 8.42 -17.08
N VAL A 223 -5.60 7.56 -16.18
CA VAL A 223 -4.90 6.31 -15.84
C VAL A 223 -5.78 5.13 -16.18
N ASP A 224 -5.23 4.18 -16.89
CA ASP A 224 -5.85 2.91 -17.27
C ASP A 224 -4.95 1.73 -16.86
N VAL A 225 -5.54 0.53 -16.79
CA VAL A 225 -4.82 -0.71 -16.54
C VAL A 225 -4.89 -1.59 -17.79
N GLU A 226 -3.76 -2.14 -18.20
CA GLU A 226 -3.71 -3.10 -19.30
C GLU A 226 -4.27 -4.46 -18.85
N LEU A 227 -5.42 -4.86 -19.41
CA LEU A 227 -6.16 -6.07 -19.00
C LEU A 227 -5.94 -7.27 -19.91
N THR A 228 -5.52 -7.07 -21.17
CA THR A 228 -5.55 -8.10 -22.22
C THR A 228 -4.20 -8.46 -22.81
N GLY A 229 -3.21 -7.60 -22.64
CA GLY A 229 -1.87 -7.77 -23.21
C GLY A 229 -1.15 -8.99 -22.64
N THR A 230 -0.60 -9.82 -23.50
CA THR A 230 0.13 -11.03 -23.09
C THR A 230 1.43 -10.75 -22.34
N LEU A 231 2.06 -9.59 -22.57
CA LEU A 231 3.31 -9.17 -21.92
C LEU A 231 3.11 -8.03 -20.92
N THR A 232 2.00 -7.30 -21.02
CA THR A 232 1.77 -6.03 -20.31
C THR A 232 0.53 -6.04 -19.42
N ARG A 233 -0.16 -7.17 -19.30
CA ARG A 233 -1.31 -7.29 -18.37
C ARG A 233 -0.90 -6.88 -16.96
N GLY A 234 -1.70 -6.00 -16.34
CA GLY A 234 -1.45 -5.42 -15.03
C GLY A 234 -0.49 -4.22 -15.03
N SER A 235 -0.07 -3.74 -16.23
CA SER A 235 0.64 -2.46 -16.34
C SER A 235 -0.30 -1.29 -16.16
N THR A 236 0.15 -0.24 -15.49
CA THR A 236 -0.55 1.05 -15.37
C THR A 236 -0.08 2.00 -16.47
N ILE A 237 -1.03 2.67 -17.11
CA ILE A 237 -0.76 3.58 -18.21
C ILE A 237 -1.36 4.95 -17.86
N ALA A 238 -0.50 5.94 -17.66
CA ALA A 238 -0.93 7.33 -17.47
C ALA A 238 -0.75 8.13 -18.78
N ASP A 239 -1.77 8.83 -19.21
CA ASP A 239 -1.65 9.74 -20.35
C ASP A 239 -1.03 11.08 -19.92
N LEU A 240 0.29 11.13 -19.96
CA LEU A 240 1.09 12.29 -19.56
C LEU A 240 1.44 13.23 -20.73
N ARG A 241 0.80 13.04 -21.90
CA ARG A 241 1.03 13.92 -23.05
C ARG A 241 0.49 15.32 -22.77
N SER A 242 1.22 16.36 -23.15
CA SER A 242 0.85 17.76 -22.91
C SER A 242 -0.46 18.20 -23.62
N TRP A 243 -0.93 17.39 -24.58
CA TRP A 243 -2.19 17.59 -25.30
C TRP A 243 -3.28 16.58 -24.93
N ALA A 244 -3.07 15.79 -23.89
CA ALA A 244 -4.10 14.89 -23.38
C ALA A 244 -5.33 15.67 -22.92
N SER A 245 -6.52 15.08 -23.12
CA SER A 245 -7.77 15.73 -22.71
C SER A 245 -7.90 15.74 -21.19
N PRO A 246 -7.97 16.92 -20.54
CA PRO A 246 -8.13 16.99 -19.09
C PRO A 246 -9.48 16.44 -18.61
N ASN A 247 -10.49 16.41 -19.49
CA ASN A 247 -11.82 15.88 -19.17
C ASN A 247 -11.85 14.35 -19.00
N LEU A 248 -10.81 13.65 -19.44
CA LEU A 248 -10.68 12.21 -19.27
C LEU A 248 -9.86 11.83 -18.05
N ALA A 249 -9.16 12.78 -17.43
CA ALA A 249 -8.32 12.53 -16.26
C ALA A 249 -9.16 11.99 -15.08
N ASN A 250 -8.60 11.01 -14.37
CA ASN A 250 -9.27 10.30 -13.30
C ASN A 250 -8.42 10.14 -12.02
N ALA A 251 -7.13 10.47 -12.07
CA ALA A 251 -6.25 10.31 -10.90
C ALA A 251 -5.09 11.32 -10.89
N ASN A 252 -4.64 11.72 -9.71
CA ASN A 252 -3.34 12.33 -9.50
C ASN A 252 -2.27 11.24 -9.48
N VAL A 253 -1.29 11.31 -10.37
CA VAL A 253 -0.18 10.35 -10.45
C VAL A 253 1.06 10.97 -9.83
N VAL A 254 1.48 10.47 -8.67
CA VAL A 254 2.66 11.00 -7.98
C VAL A 254 3.93 10.57 -8.71
N LEU A 255 4.63 11.52 -9.34
CA LEU A 255 5.86 11.30 -10.08
C LEU A 255 7.10 11.79 -9.34
N GLU A 256 6.93 12.76 -8.40
CA GLU A 256 8.00 13.23 -7.52
C GLU A 256 7.46 13.46 -6.11
N ALA A 257 8.19 12.97 -5.12
CA ALA A 257 7.90 13.14 -3.69
C ALA A 257 9.19 13.30 -2.88
N ASP A 258 9.11 13.99 -1.74
CA ASP A 258 10.24 14.13 -0.82
C ASP A 258 10.36 12.90 0.09
N GLY A 259 10.85 11.79 -0.49
CA GLY A 259 11.06 10.54 0.21
C GLY A 259 12.05 10.63 1.37
N GLU A 260 13.08 11.47 1.26
CA GLU A 260 14.06 11.67 2.34
C GLU A 260 13.43 12.39 3.54
N ARG A 261 12.62 13.42 3.29
CA ARG A 261 11.85 14.11 4.34
C ARG A 261 10.90 13.12 5.01
N PHE A 262 10.16 12.34 4.22
CA PHE A 262 9.27 11.31 4.74
C PHE A 262 9.99 10.35 5.68
N VAL A 263 11.12 9.77 5.26
CA VAL A 263 11.89 8.81 6.08
C VAL A 263 12.37 9.44 7.38
N ARG A 264 12.85 10.69 7.35
CA ARG A 264 13.26 11.42 8.57
C ARG A 264 12.09 11.62 9.54
N GLU A 265 10.94 12.05 9.04
CA GLU A 265 9.74 12.31 9.86
C GLU A 265 9.15 11.01 10.41
N TRP A 266 9.11 9.97 9.59
CA TRP A 266 8.71 8.63 10.01
C TRP A 266 9.61 8.11 11.14
N LEU A 267 10.92 8.21 10.99
CA LEU A 267 11.88 7.77 12.02
C LEU A 267 11.71 8.56 13.32
N ALA A 268 11.47 9.86 13.24
CA ALA A 268 11.19 10.70 14.41
C ALA A 268 9.90 10.28 15.11
N THR A 269 8.85 9.97 14.34
CA THR A 269 7.57 9.48 14.87
C THR A 269 7.74 8.12 15.56
N MET A 270 8.45 7.19 14.92
CA MET A 270 8.73 5.87 15.52
C MET A 270 9.51 5.98 16.84
N ARG A 271 10.51 6.87 16.91
CA ARG A 271 11.24 7.14 18.15
C ARG A 271 10.33 7.68 19.26
N GLY A 272 9.37 8.56 18.92
CA GLY A 272 8.40 9.11 19.87
C GLY A 272 7.40 8.08 20.40
N LEU A 273 7.03 7.08 19.58
CA LEU A 273 6.15 5.98 20.00
C LEU A 273 6.87 4.93 20.86
N THR A 274 8.19 4.93 20.87
CA THR A 274 9.03 3.94 21.57
C THR A 274 9.65 4.50 22.87
N ALA A 275 9.52 5.78 23.14
CA ALA A 275 9.95 6.45 24.36
C ALA A 275 8.84 6.43 25.42
#